data_ffdcc4a7e18db28933117e81447d3978
#
_entry.id   ffdcc4a7e18db28933117e81447d3978
#
_cell.length_a   1.000
_cell.length_b   1.000
_cell.length_c   1.000
_cell.angle_alpha   90.00
_cell.angle_beta   90.00
_cell.angle_gamma   90.00
#
_symmetry.space_group_name_H-M   'P 1'
#
loop_
_entity.id
_entity.type
_entity.pdbx_description
1 polymer ?
#
loop_
_entity_poly.entity_id
_entity_poly.type
_entity_poly.pdbx_seq_one_letter_code
_entity_poly.pdbx_strand_id
1 'polypeptide(L)'
;MTNIEAGMADTIEKVGASSRKRKRRSNRKQGDAAGMSPKRKVARLQERDVWPDRTRRVEVIETHLSWVFLTTRHAWKLKKPGRYDAVDLRSVAARKRNCETELRLNRRLSPSVYLGIVPLTLCADGVLRVGRSGKVVDWLLKMRRLPEGLMLDRALARGAVRESDIARIVRRLSTFYRALPGAKMSASAYHAHFLSEIARNESVLTRIMTRQSFDIRRLCGIQRAMLTGVLNRLELRVAHGWIRECHGDLRPEHVCLTRPIGIIDCLEFSERLRTIDTLDEVGFLALECERLGAPVIGNALLAAYGASMHDPVYACLLHFYQSIRATVRARLAAAHLLERKTGRAGHWHRRALTYLRIGEAHARQCAVALQTGAQVIRPMFPPME
;
A
#
# COMPACT_ATOMS: atom_id res chain seq x y z
N MET A 1 -6.44 6.79 -0.64
CA MET A 1 -6.64 5.67 -1.60
C MET A 1 -5.66 4.54 -1.26
N THR A 2 -5.85 3.90 -0.15
CA THR A 2 -4.88 2.99 0.46
C THR A 2 -5.57 1.74 0.93
N ASN A 3 -4.90 0.63 0.90
CA ASN A 3 -5.34 -0.70 1.36
C ASN A 3 -6.39 -1.41 0.50
N ILE A 4 -6.09 -1.59 -0.78
CA ILE A 4 -6.95 -2.28 -1.74
C ILE A 4 -6.69 -3.80 -1.74
N GLU A 5 -5.56 -4.26 -1.22
CA GLU A 5 -5.09 -5.64 -1.40
C GLU A 5 -5.88 -6.70 -0.60
N ALA A 6 -6.40 -6.35 0.56
CA ALA A 6 -7.02 -7.32 1.47
C ALA A 6 -8.50 -7.66 1.20
N GLY A 7 -9.19 -6.92 0.34
CA GLY A 7 -10.64 -7.13 0.15
C GLY A 7 -11.08 -7.64 -1.20
N MET A 8 -10.12 -7.87 -2.09
CA MET A 8 -10.43 -8.10 -3.51
C MET A 8 -10.48 -9.57 -3.90
N ALA A 9 -9.81 -10.46 -3.19
CA ALA A 9 -9.87 -11.88 -3.48
C ALA A 9 -11.25 -12.47 -3.13
N ASP A 10 -11.87 -12.04 -2.03
CA ASP A 10 -13.20 -12.51 -1.59
C ASP A 10 -14.34 -12.13 -2.57
N THR A 11 -14.23 -11.00 -3.27
CA THR A 11 -15.17 -10.59 -4.33
C THR A 11 -15.03 -11.45 -5.58
N ILE A 12 -13.83 -11.94 -5.84
CA ILE A 12 -13.48 -12.69 -7.05
C ILE A 12 -13.86 -14.18 -6.92
N GLU A 13 -13.72 -14.80 -5.74
CA GLU A 13 -14.19 -16.17 -5.49
C GLU A 13 -15.71 -16.28 -5.54
N LYS A 14 -16.46 -15.28 -5.08
CA LYS A 14 -17.92 -15.28 -5.09
C LYS A 14 -18.55 -15.22 -6.48
N VAL A 15 -17.84 -14.69 -7.49
CA VAL A 15 -18.33 -14.66 -8.88
C VAL A 15 -18.17 -16.01 -9.57
N GLY A 16 -17.25 -16.87 -9.12
CA GLY A 16 -17.03 -18.22 -9.69
C GLY A 16 -17.99 -19.29 -9.15
N ALA A 17 -18.71 -19.08 -8.05
CA ALA A 17 -19.53 -20.07 -7.35
C ALA A 17 -21.03 -19.93 -7.58
N SER A 18 -21.49 -19.05 -8.48
CA SER A 18 -22.91 -18.75 -8.68
C SER A 18 -23.57 -19.55 -9.81
N SER A 19 -23.37 -20.87 -9.86
CA SER A 19 -24.30 -21.73 -10.59
C SER A 19 -24.49 -23.08 -9.87
N ARG A 20 -25.16 -23.06 -8.72
CA ARG A 20 -26.01 -24.16 -8.24
C ARG A 20 -26.74 -23.81 -6.94
N LYS A 21 -28.10 -23.85 -7.04
CA LYS A 21 -29.11 -23.95 -5.97
C LYS A 21 -29.32 -22.78 -5.02
N ARG A 22 -30.33 -21.95 -5.37
CA ARG A 22 -31.15 -21.22 -4.41
C ARG A 22 -31.61 -22.12 -3.26
N LYS A 23 -31.06 -21.91 -2.06
CA LYS A 23 -31.78 -22.13 -0.81
C LYS A 23 -31.78 -20.83 -0.03
N ARG A 24 -32.98 -20.22 0.06
CA ARG A 24 -33.25 -19.12 0.99
C ARG A 24 -32.89 -19.60 2.39
N ARG A 25 -31.83 -19.06 2.96
CA ARG A 25 -31.60 -19.02 4.40
C ARG A 25 -31.54 -17.57 4.82
N SER A 26 -32.44 -17.24 5.72
CA SER A 26 -32.59 -15.95 6.37
C SER A 26 -31.22 -15.42 6.85
N ASN A 27 -30.81 -14.28 6.31
CA ASN A 27 -29.67 -13.51 6.79
C ASN A 27 -30.07 -12.91 8.17
N ARG A 28 -29.93 -13.68 9.24
CA ARG A 28 -29.94 -13.15 10.60
C ARG A 28 -28.74 -12.20 10.69
N LYS A 29 -29.01 -10.92 10.76
CA LYS A 29 -28.08 -9.87 11.12
C LYS A 29 -27.35 -10.28 12.40
N GLN A 30 -26.15 -10.82 12.30
CA GLN A 30 -25.22 -10.85 13.44
C GLN A 30 -24.77 -9.40 13.67
N GLY A 31 -25.48 -8.71 14.53
CA GLY A 31 -25.08 -7.41 15.06
C GLY A 31 -23.79 -7.59 15.86
N ASP A 32 -22.86 -6.63 15.73
CA ASP A 32 -21.74 -6.47 16.67
C ASP A 32 -22.29 -6.61 18.10
N ALA A 33 -21.57 -7.32 18.97
CA ALA A 33 -21.97 -7.56 20.38
C ALA A 33 -22.16 -6.27 21.22
N ALA A 34 -21.97 -5.10 20.63
CA ALA A 34 -22.21 -3.77 21.19
C ALA A 34 -23.41 -3.01 20.57
N GLY A 35 -24.19 -3.63 19.67
CA GLY A 35 -25.50 -3.11 19.27
C GLY A 35 -25.54 -1.88 18.36
N MET A 36 -24.40 -1.30 17.91
CA MET A 36 -24.42 -0.10 17.10
C MET A 36 -23.86 -0.33 15.68
N SER A 37 -24.68 -0.01 14.65
CA SER A 37 -24.31 -0.19 13.25
C SER A 37 -23.12 0.72 12.83
N PRO A 38 -22.28 0.27 11.89
CA PRO A 38 -21.19 1.10 11.36
C PRO A 38 -21.65 2.44 10.81
N LYS A 39 -22.80 2.48 10.14
CA LYS A 39 -23.40 3.73 9.61
C LYS A 39 -23.67 4.74 10.73
N ARG A 40 -24.20 4.28 11.86
CA ARG A 40 -24.50 5.14 13.01
C ARG A 40 -23.23 5.65 13.68
N LYS A 41 -22.17 4.83 13.78
CA LYS A 41 -20.85 5.27 14.26
C LYS A 41 -20.27 6.35 13.35
N VAL A 42 -20.28 6.14 12.03
CA VAL A 42 -19.74 7.09 11.04
C VAL A 42 -20.53 8.40 11.08
N ALA A 43 -21.87 8.37 11.09
CA ALA A 43 -22.70 9.57 11.17
C ALA A 43 -22.38 10.39 12.42
N ARG A 44 -22.26 9.74 13.59
CA ARG A 44 -21.91 10.44 14.85
C ARG A 44 -20.49 11.02 14.81
N LEU A 45 -19.52 10.32 14.22
CA LEU A 45 -18.15 10.80 14.11
C LEU A 45 -17.99 11.96 13.10
N GLN A 46 -19.00 12.32 12.33
CA GLN A 46 -19.00 13.54 11.51
C GLN A 46 -19.35 14.79 12.34
N GLU A 47 -19.89 14.63 13.52
CA GLU A 47 -20.26 15.73 14.40
C GLU A 47 -19.03 16.23 15.18
N ARG A 48 -18.99 17.52 15.47
CA ARG A 48 -17.81 18.18 16.05
C ARG A 48 -17.62 17.91 17.55
N ASP A 49 -18.70 17.73 18.29
CA ASP A 49 -18.73 17.55 19.73
C ASP A 49 -18.28 16.16 20.21
N VAL A 50 -18.15 15.21 19.28
CA VAL A 50 -17.64 13.86 19.57
C VAL A 50 -16.15 13.87 19.92
N TRP A 51 -15.41 14.81 19.35
CA TRP A 51 -13.95 14.81 19.39
C TRP A 51 -13.42 15.50 20.65
N PRO A 52 -12.28 15.01 21.20
CA PRO A 52 -11.69 15.62 22.39
C PRO A 52 -11.01 16.96 22.10
N ASP A 53 -10.67 17.23 20.84
CA ASP A 53 -10.08 18.48 20.38
C ASP A 53 -11.14 19.40 19.79
N ARG A 54 -11.04 20.70 20.07
CA ARG A 54 -11.93 21.70 19.46
C ARG A 54 -11.69 21.71 17.94
N THR A 55 -12.63 21.15 17.18
CA THR A 55 -12.55 21.13 15.72
C THR A 55 -13.65 22.00 15.08
N ARG A 56 -13.30 22.73 14.04
CA ARG A 56 -14.25 23.58 13.29
C ARG A 56 -15.02 22.79 12.25
N ARG A 57 -14.39 21.76 11.68
CA ARG A 57 -14.93 20.91 10.62
C ARG A 57 -14.36 19.50 10.77
N VAL A 58 -15.15 18.52 10.37
CA VAL A 58 -14.73 17.12 10.22
C VAL A 58 -14.88 16.75 8.76
N GLU A 59 -13.79 16.35 8.12
CA GLU A 59 -13.80 15.78 6.77
C GLU A 59 -13.70 14.27 6.87
N VAL A 60 -14.42 13.54 6.03
CA VAL A 60 -14.39 12.08 6.03
C VAL A 60 -13.85 11.56 4.71
N ILE A 61 -12.82 10.73 4.80
CA ILE A 61 -12.25 10.01 3.68
C ILE A 61 -12.58 8.53 3.87
N GLU A 62 -13.33 7.97 2.94
CA GLU A 62 -13.61 6.54 2.95
C GLU A 62 -12.57 5.78 2.13
N THR A 63 -11.92 4.80 2.77
CA THR A 63 -11.00 3.85 2.12
C THR A 63 -11.64 2.47 2.08
N HIS A 64 -10.95 1.50 1.47
CA HIS A 64 -11.46 0.13 1.42
C HIS A 64 -11.67 -0.48 2.82
N LEU A 65 -10.67 -0.38 3.70
CA LEU A 65 -10.68 -1.00 5.04
C LEU A 65 -11.05 -0.05 6.18
N SER A 66 -11.19 1.25 5.92
CA SER A 66 -11.33 2.23 7.01
C SER A 66 -12.11 3.47 6.58
N TRP A 67 -12.58 4.21 7.59
CA TRP A 67 -12.94 5.62 7.45
C TRP A 67 -11.89 6.45 8.19
N VAL A 68 -11.43 7.54 7.55
CA VAL A 68 -10.49 8.50 8.16
C VAL A 68 -11.22 9.83 8.36
N PHE A 69 -11.28 10.26 9.61
CA PHE A 69 -11.88 11.54 9.99
C PHE A 69 -10.77 12.56 10.23
N LEU A 70 -10.78 13.64 9.45
CA LEU A 70 -9.81 14.71 9.59
C LEU A 70 -10.44 15.83 10.42
N THR A 71 -9.90 16.04 11.60
CA THR A 71 -10.20 17.18 12.48
C THR A 71 -9.18 18.29 12.25
N THR A 72 -9.24 19.38 13.01
CA THR A 72 -8.30 20.52 12.84
C THR A 72 -6.84 20.09 13.00
N ARG A 73 -6.55 19.24 14.01
CA ARG A 73 -5.16 18.87 14.40
C ARG A 73 -4.83 17.40 14.16
N HIS A 74 -5.85 16.55 14.04
CA HIS A 74 -5.66 15.10 14.02
C HIS A 74 -6.36 14.44 12.83
N ALA A 75 -5.83 13.29 12.45
CA ALA A 75 -6.52 12.30 11.61
C ALA A 75 -6.86 11.09 12.49
N TRP A 76 -8.08 10.59 12.37
CA TRP A 76 -8.60 9.49 13.17
C TRP A 76 -9.09 8.38 12.25
N LYS A 77 -8.51 7.20 12.35
CA LYS A 77 -8.82 6.08 11.46
C LYS A 77 -9.66 5.05 12.21
N LEU A 78 -10.87 4.78 11.69
CA LEU A 78 -11.80 3.76 12.18
C LEU A 78 -11.81 2.59 11.19
N LYS A 79 -11.50 1.38 11.64
CA LYS A 79 -11.51 0.19 10.80
C LYS A 79 -12.93 -0.23 10.47
N LYS A 80 -13.17 -0.63 9.21
CA LYS A 80 -14.45 -1.19 8.76
C LYS A 80 -14.62 -2.62 9.29
N PRO A 81 -15.78 -2.96 9.88
CA PRO A 81 -16.06 -4.35 10.21
C PRO A 81 -16.27 -5.16 8.93
N GLY A 82 -15.54 -6.26 8.79
CA GLY A 82 -15.62 -7.14 7.64
C GLY A 82 -14.61 -8.26 7.72
N ARG A 83 -14.81 -9.27 6.87
CA ARG A 83 -13.79 -10.29 6.61
C ARG A 83 -13.15 -9.97 5.26
N TYR A 84 -11.85 -9.86 5.26
CA TYR A 84 -11.01 -9.60 4.11
C TYR A 84 -10.01 -10.75 4.00
N ASP A 85 -9.49 -11.04 2.83
CA ASP A 85 -8.61 -12.21 2.59
C ASP A 85 -7.45 -12.34 3.61
N ALA A 86 -6.82 -11.21 3.94
CA ALA A 86 -5.66 -11.19 4.82
C ALA A 86 -6.02 -10.88 6.28
N VAL A 87 -7.25 -10.45 6.59
CA VAL A 87 -7.62 -10.03 7.95
C VAL A 87 -9.11 -10.12 8.22
N ASP A 88 -9.48 -10.61 9.41
CA ASP A 88 -10.85 -10.60 9.91
C ASP A 88 -11.04 -9.48 10.93
N LEU A 89 -11.76 -8.42 10.52
CA LEU A 89 -12.05 -7.23 11.33
C LEU A 89 -13.49 -7.19 11.87
N ARG A 90 -14.22 -8.30 11.86
CA ARG A 90 -15.62 -8.33 12.29
C ARG A 90 -15.80 -7.99 13.76
N SER A 91 -14.92 -8.46 14.66
CA SER A 91 -15.03 -8.16 16.08
C SER A 91 -14.31 -6.87 16.48
N VAL A 92 -14.79 -6.19 17.53
CA VAL A 92 -14.14 -5.00 18.12
C VAL A 92 -12.72 -5.30 18.59
N ALA A 93 -12.51 -6.49 19.19
CA ALA A 93 -11.19 -6.93 19.63
C ALA A 93 -10.21 -7.12 18.46
N ALA A 94 -10.67 -7.67 17.33
CA ALA A 94 -9.84 -7.80 16.12
C ALA A 94 -9.45 -6.43 15.55
N ARG A 95 -10.37 -5.47 15.51
CA ARG A 95 -10.09 -4.10 15.07
C ARG A 95 -9.11 -3.41 16.01
N LYS A 96 -9.19 -3.63 17.33
CA LYS A 96 -8.21 -3.14 18.31
C LYS A 96 -6.83 -3.66 17.98
N ARG A 97 -6.64 -4.98 17.87
CA ARG A 97 -5.35 -5.60 17.54
C ARG A 97 -4.78 -5.09 16.21
N ASN A 98 -5.65 -4.89 15.21
CA ASN A 98 -5.21 -4.33 13.92
C ASN A 98 -4.74 -2.88 14.06
N CYS A 99 -5.43 -2.04 14.84
CA CYS A 99 -4.99 -0.68 15.16
C CYS A 99 -3.66 -0.66 15.93
N GLU A 100 -3.47 -1.58 16.88
CA GLU A 100 -2.21 -1.75 17.62
C GLU A 100 -1.06 -2.13 16.70
N THR A 101 -1.30 -3.06 15.77
CA THR A 101 -0.32 -3.46 14.75
C THR A 101 0.02 -2.30 13.83
N GLU A 102 -0.98 -1.56 13.33
CA GLU A 102 -0.77 -0.39 12.48
C GLU A 102 0.02 0.69 13.22
N LEU A 103 -0.31 0.98 14.48
CA LEU A 103 0.42 1.91 15.32
C LEU A 103 1.90 1.52 15.48
N ARG A 104 2.16 0.25 15.81
CA ARG A 104 3.51 -0.29 15.99
C ARG A 104 4.34 -0.17 14.72
N LEU A 105 3.79 -0.62 13.59
CA LEU A 105 4.50 -0.63 12.31
C LEU A 105 4.83 0.78 11.81
N ASN A 106 3.87 1.68 11.89
CA ASN A 106 4.05 3.03 11.38
C ASN A 106 4.92 3.90 12.29
N ARG A 107 4.99 3.62 13.59
CA ARG A 107 5.92 4.29 14.49
C ARG A 107 7.38 4.03 14.16
N ARG A 108 7.71 2.96 13.46
CA ARG A 108 9.08 2.71 12.96
C ARG A 108 9.58 3.85 12.05
N LEU A 109 8.66 4.40 11.24
CA LEU A 109 8.95 5.47 10.27
C LEU A 109 8.47 6.86 10.69
N SER A 110 7.39 6.94 11.47
CA SER A 110 6.75 8.22 11.80
C SER A 110 6.23 8.26 13.24
N PRO A 111 7.10 8.15 14.29
CA PRO A 111 6.67 8.11 15.69
C PRO A 111 5.94 9.39 16.12
N SER A 112 6.29 10.55 15.56
CA SER A 112 5.63 11.83 15.86
C SER A 112 4.26 12.00 15.20
N VAL A 113 3.92 11.15 14.22
CA VAL A 113 2.62 11.16 13.52
C VAL A 113 1.64 10.22 14.21
N TYR A 114 2.04 9.00 14.53
CA TYR A 114 1.17 7.97 15.11
C TYR A 114 1.13 8.08 16.63
N LEU A 115 0.09 8.76 17.15
CA LEU A 115 0.01 9.19 18.55
C LEU A 115 -0.46 8.07 19.48
N GLY A 116 -1.43 7.24 19.05
CA GLY A 116 -1.95 6.14 19.86
C GLY A 116 -3.27 5.59 19.35
N ILE A 117 -3.84 4.66 20.11
CA ILE A 117 -5.21 4.17 19.89
C ILE A 117 -6.12 4.72 20.99
N VAL A 118 -7.36 5.06 20.63
CA VAL A 118 -8.32 5.70 21.52
C VAL A 118 -9.68 4.98 21.40
N PRO A 119 -10.34 4.67 22.52
CA PRO A 119 -11.65 4.02 22.46
C PRO A 119 -12.74 4.98 21.94
N LEU A 120 -13.65 4.44 21.13
CA LEU A 120 -14.95 5.02 20.87
C LEU A 120 -15.93 4.41 21.89
N THR A 121 -16.53 5.24 22.72
CA THR A 121 -17.35 4.78 23.85
C THR A 121 -18.79 5.26 23.73
N LEU A 122 -19.70 4.41 24.14
CA LEU A 122 -21.08 4.78 24.44
C LEU A 122 -21.14 5.19 25.91
N CYS A 123 -21.34 6.48 26.17
CA CYS A 123 -21.44 7.04 27.52
C CYS A 123 -22.79 6.69 28.18
N ALA A 124 -22.93 6.95 29.47
CA ALA A 124 -24.14 6.66 30.24
C ALA A 124 -25.40 7.41 29.71
N ASP A 125 -25.19 8.58 29.11
CA ASP A 125 -26.24 9.38 28.45
C ASP A 125 -26.63 8.86 27.05
N GLY A 126 -26.14 7.69 26.65
CA GLY A 126 -26.43 7.09 25.32
C GLY A 126 -25.69 7.75 24.15
N VAL A 127 -24.80 8.71 24.41
CA VAL A 127 -24.06 9.44 23.37
C VAL A 127 -22.69 8.81 23.11
N LEU A 128 -22.31 8.70 21.83
CA LEU A 128 -20.95 8.27 21.44
C LEU A 128 -19.96 9.43 21.63
N ARG A 129 -18.83 9.12 22.28
CA ARG A 129 -17.70 10.05 22.43
C ARG A 129 -16.37 9.34 22.26
N VAL A 130 -15.36 10.09 21.85
CA VAL A 130 -13.99 9.58 21.67
C VAL A 130 -13.19 9.83 22.94
N GLY A 131 -12.60 8.75 23.51
CA GLY A 131 -11.69 8.85 24.66
C GLY A 131 -12.36 9.22 25.99
N ARG A 132 -13.67 8.99 26.14
CA ARG A 132 -14.41 9.20 27.39
C ARG A 132 -14.71 7.88 28.09
N SER A 133 -15.12 7.94 29.36
CA SER A 133 -15.59 6.78 30.13
C SER A 133 -16.89 6.26 29.54
N GLY A 134 -17.07 4.93 29.51
CA GLY A 134 -18.27 4.29 29.00
C GLY A 134 -18.00 2.92 28.39
N LYS A 135 -19.02 2.30 27.79
CA LYS A 135 -18.90 1.02 27.11
C LYS A 135 -18.13 1.20 25.81
N VAL A 136 -16.99 0.53 25.65
CA VAL A 136 -16.21 0.55 24.40
C VAL A 136 -16.97 -0.14 23.28
N VAL A 137 -17.23 0.58 22.20
CA VAL A 137 -17.97 0.08 21.01
C VAL A 137 -17.08 -0.03 19.77
N ASP A 138 -15.92 0.64 19.76
CA ASP A 138 -14.88 0.51 18.74
C ASP A 138 -13.55 1.18 19.17
N TRP A 139 -12.57 1.16 18.26
CA TRP A 139 -11.25 1.77 18.47
C TRP A 139 -10.86 2.65 17.29
N LEU A 140 -10.23 3.78 17.59
CA LEU A 140 -9.71 4.74 16.63
C LEU A 140 -8.19 4.82 16.75
N LEU A 141 -7.50 4.79 15.62
CA LEU A 141 -6.09 5.14 15.54
C LEU A 141 -5.98 6.66 15.44
N LYS A 142 -5.34 7.28 16.42
CA LYS A 142 -5.11 8.73 16.48
C LYS A 142 -3.78 9.08 15.85
N MET A 143 -3.79 9.97 14.88
CA MET A 143 -2.61 10.48 14.17
C MET A 143 -2.60 12.00 14.15
N ARG A 144 -1.42 12.60 14.04
CA ARG A 144 -1.28 14.02 13.70
C ARG A 144 -1.78 14.24 12.27
N ARG A 145 -2.60 15.27 12.05
CA ARG A 145 -2.98 15.68 10.70
C ARG A 145 -1.75 16.22 9.97
N LEU A 146 -1.41 15.62 8.86
CA LEU A 146 -0.31 16.08 8.01
C LEU A 146 -0.79 17.18 7.05
N PRO A 147 0.07 18.15 6.71
CA PRO A 147 -0.26 19.17 5.72
C PRO A 147 -0.40 18.55 4.32
N GLU A 148 -1.58 18.60 3.74
CA GLU A 148 -1.86 18.01 2.41
C GLU A 148 -0.92 18.57 1.34
N GLY A 149 -0.62 19.85 1.38
CA GLY A 149 0.30 20.47 0.42
C GLY A 149 1.74 19.98 0.48
N LEU A 150 2.16 19.32 1.57
CA LEU A 150 3.50 18.73 1.72
C LEU A 150 3.53 17.23 1.40
N MET A 151 2.43 16.62 0.98
CA MET A 151 2.45 15.24 0.49
C MET A 151 3.22 15.19 -0.84
N LEU A 152 4.04 14.15 -1.01
CA LEU A 152 4.97 14.05 -2.13
C LEU A 152 4.23 14.02 -3.48
N ASP A 153 3.08 13.35 -3.58
CA ASP A 153 2.25 13.36 -4.79
C ASP A 153 1.79 14.77 -5.16
N ARG A 154 1.45 15.61 -4.16
CA ARG A 154 1.07 17.01 -4.36
C ARG A 154 2.28 17.88 -4.72
N ALA A 155 3.43 17.61 -4.13
CA ALA A 155 4.67 18.30 -4.46
C ALA A 155 5.14 17.97 -5.88
N LEU A 156 5.06 16.69 -6.29
CA LEU A 156 5.35 16.26 -7.67
C LEU A 156 4.44 16.95 -8.69
N ALA A 157 3.13 16.99 -8.42
CA ALA A 157 2.17 17.65 -9.32
C ALA A 157 2.43 19.15 -9.53
N ARG A 158 3.14 19.81 -8.60
CA ARG A 158 3.53 21.22 -8.69
C ARG A 158 4.98 21.44 -9.14
N GLY A 159 5.74 20.39 -9.41
CA GLY A 159 7.18 20.49 -9.68
C GLY A 159 7.98 21.09 -8.51
N ALA A 160 7.51 20.89 -7.26
CA ALA A 160 8.06 21.54 -6.07
C ALA A 160 8.99 20.64 -5.23
N VAL A 161 9.37 19.46 -5.75
CA VAL A 161 10.30 18.56 -5.07
C VAL A 161 11.73 19.01 -5.30
N ARG A 162 12.48 19.21 -4.21
CA ARG A 162 13.87 19.65 -4.23
C ARG A 162 14.80 18.47 -4.01
N GLU A 163 16.05 18.61 -4.43
CA GLU A 163 17.10 17.61 -4.18
C GLU A 163 17.29 17.32 -2.69
N SER A 164 17.23 18.35 -1.84
CA SER A 164 17.26 18.21 -0.39
C SER A 164 16.10 17.37 0.18
N ASP A 165 14.96 17.36 -0.49
CA ASP A 165 13.82 16.50 -0.10
C ASP A 165 14.11 15.04 -0.44
N ILE A 166 14.71 14.78 -1.61
CA ILE A 166 15.15 13.43 -2.02
C ILE A 166 16.16 12.90 -1.01
N ALA A 167 17.20 13.68 -0.68
CA ALA A 167 18.21 13.30 0.32
C ALA A 167 17.59 12.99 1.69
N ARG A 168 16.59 13.75 2.13
CA ARG A 168 15.90 13.54 3.40
C ARG A 168 15.03 12.28 3.38
N ILE A 169 14.30 12.02 2.29
CA ILE A 169 13.51 10.80 2.10
C ILE A 169 14.43 9.58 2.16
N VAL A 170 15.48 9.58 1.36
CA VAL A 170 16.41 8.46 1.28
C VAL A 170 17.11 8.23 2.62
N ARG A 171 17.58 9.27 3.31
CA ARG A 171 18.17 9.15 4.65
C ARG A 171 17.18 8.50 5.62
N ARG A 172 15.91 8.89 5.60
CA ARG A 172 14.88 8.29 6.47
C ARG A 172 14.68 6.82 6.18
N LEU A 173 14.57 6.45 4.89
CA LEU A 173 14.40 5.07 4.44
C LEU A 173 15.65 4.22 4.75
N SER A 174 16.84 4.71 4.42
CA SER A 174 18.09 3.97 4.66
C SER A 174 18.33 3.71 6.14
N THR A 175 18.06 4.70 7.02
CA THR A 175 18.12 4.50 8.47
C THR A 175 17.14 3.43 8.93
N PHE A 176 15.93 3.46 8.40
CA PHE A 176 14.90 2.45 8.68
C PHE A 176 15.33 1.06 8.23
N TYR A 177 15.78 0.92 6.98
CA TYR A 177 16.17 -0.38 6.45
C TYR A 177 17.37 -0.97 7.21
N ARG A 178 18.41 -0.18 7.53
CA ARG A 178 19.55 -0.68 8.29
C ARG A 178 19.20 -1.18 9.68
N ALA A 179 18.18 -0.59 10.30
CA ALA A 179 17.70 -1.00 11.63
C ALA A 179 16.87 -2.30 11.60
N LEU A 180 16.46 -2.78 10.42
CA LEU A 180 15.66 -4.00 10.30
C LEU A 180 16.56 -5.23 10.13
N PRO A 181 16.26 -6.35 10.79
CA PRO A 181 16.93 -7.62 10.50
C PRO A 181 16.57 -8.13 9.11
N GLY A 182 17.46 -8.90 8.50
CA GLY A 182 17.15 -9.70 7.33
C GLY A 182 16.05 -10.73 7.65
N ALA A 183 15.12 -10.92 6.73
CA ALA A 183 14.05 -11.89 6.90
C ALA A 183 14.61 -13.34 6.84
N LYS A 184 14.11 -14.20 7.72
CA LYS A 184 14.40 -15.64 7.66
C LYS A 184 13.57 -16.29 6.56
N MET A 185 14.04 -16.21 5.33
CA MET A 185 13.36 -16.70 4.13
C MET A 185 14.36 -17.44 3.25
N SER A 186 13.96 -18.55 2.63
CA SER A 186 14.77 -19.21 1.60
C SER A 186 14.60 -18.53 0.24
N ALA A 187 15.63 -18.62 -0.60
CA ALA A 187 15.56 -18.12 -1.97
C ALA A 187 14.43 -18.78 -2.77
N SER A 188 14.20 -20.09 -2.57
CA SER A 188 13.09 -20.82 -3.20
C SER A 188 11.71 -20.29 -2.77
N ALA A 189 11.53 -19.95 -1.49
CA ALA A 189 10.29 -19.36 -0.99
C ALA A 189 10.06 -17.95 -1.59
N TYR A 190 11.13 -17.15 -1.73
CA TYR A 190 11.05 -15.83 -2.34
C TYR A 190 10.76 -15.91 -3.85
N HIS A 191 11.38 -16.85 -4.56
CA HIS A 191 11.06 -17.16 -5.96
C HIS A 191 9.60 -17.59 -6.13
N ALA A 192 9.11 -18.54 -5.30
CA ALA A 192 7.73 -19.01 -5.33
C ALA A 192 6.71 -17.88 -5.07
N HIS A 193 7.08 -16.88 -4.26
CA HIS A 193 6.27 -15.68 -4.06
C HIS A 193 5.99 -14.97 -5.40
N PHE A 194 7.01 -14.71 -6.22
CA PHE A 194 6.83 -14.05 -7.52
C PHE A 194 6.05 -14.90 -8.51
N LEU A 195 6.29 -16.21 -8.58
CA LEU A 195 5.48 -17.10 -9.42
C LEU A 195 4.00 -17.02 -9.06
N SER A 196 3.68 -17.05 -7.76
CA SER A 196 2.32 -16.93 -7.25
C SER A 196 1.69 -15.58 -7.62
N GLU A 197 2.44 -14.46 -7.47
CA GLU A 197 1.93 -13.13 -7.82
C GLU A 197 1.70 -12.97 -9.33
N ILE A 198 2.59 -13.49 -10.18
CA ILE A 198 2.41 -13.48 -11.64
C ILE A 198 1.16 -14.27 -12.02
N ALA A 199 1.00 -15.48 -11.48
CA ALA A 199 -0.16 -16.32 -11.75
C ALA A 199 -1.47 -15.65 -11.29
N ARG A 200 -1.47 -15.02 -10.11
CA ARG A 200 -2.60 -14.28 -9.58
C ARG A 200 -2.94 -13.05 -10.45
N ASN A 201 -1.93 -12.30 -10.88
CA ASN A 201 -2.11 -11.15 -11.77
C ASN A 201 -2.78 -11.59 -13.08
N GLU A 202 -2.24 -12.63 -13.71
CA GLU A 202 -2.78 -13.18 -14.96
C GLU A 202 -4.24 -13.63 -14.80
N SER A 203 -4.52 -14.47 -13.81
CA SER A 203 -5.86 -15.02 -13.57
C SER A 203 -6.91 -13.93 -13.35
N VAL A 204 -6.59 -12.93 -12.51
CA VAL A 204 -7.56 -11.87 -12.18
C VAL A 204 -7.73 -10.88 -13.32
N LEU A 205 -6.63 -10.42 -13.93
CA LEU A 205 -6.68 -9.42 -14.98
C LEU A 205 -7.35 -9.94 -16.24
N THR A 206 -7.05 -11.18 -16.70
CA THR A 206 -7.67 -11.76 -17.90
C THR A 206 -9.17 -11.96 -17.74
N ARG A 207 -9.64 -12.24 -16.51
CA ARG A 207 -11.06 -12.38 -16.21
C ARG A 207 -11.81 -11.04 -16.21
N ILE A 208 -11.17 -9.96 -15.76
CA ILE A 208 -11.80 -8.63 -15.66
C ILE A 208 -11.63 -7.84 -16.95
N MET A 209 -10.44 -7.89 -17.55
CA MET A 209 -10.04 -7.12 -18.74
C MET A 209 -9.96 -8.03 -19.96
N THR A 210 -11.07 -8.63 -20.34
CA THR A 210 -11.14 -9.68 -21.38
C THR A 210 -10.59 -9.23 -22.74
N ARG A 211 -10.79 -7.97 -23.13
CA ARG A 211 -10.26 -7.41 -24.39
C ARG A 211 -8.73 -7.35 -24.42
N GLN A 212 -8.08 -7.24 -23.27
CA GLN A 212 -6.61 -7.20 -23.12
C GLN A 212 -6.02 -8.56 -22.72
N SER A 213 -6.81 -9.62 -22.73
CA SER A 213 -6.38 -10.92 -22.19
C SER A 213 -5.15 -11.50 -22.88
N PHE A 214 -4.99 -11.28 -24.18
CA PHE A 214 -3.81 -11.71 -24.94
C PHE A 214 -2.54 -10.98 -24.44
N ASP A 215 -2.57 -9.66 -24.38
CA ASP A 215 -1.42 -8.84 -23.95
C ASP A 215 -1.05 -9.12 -22.50
N ILE A 216 -2.05 -9.34 -21.64
CA ILE A 216 -1.84 -9.69 -20.23
C ILE A 216 -1.12 -11.04 -20.12
N ARG A 217 -1.56 -12.07 -20.84
CA ARG A 217 -0.87 -13.39 -20.85
C ARG A 217 0.55 -13.27 -21.38
N ARG A 218 0.75 -12.52 -22.47
CA ARG A 218 2.07 -12.24 -23.04
C ARG A 218 2.99 -11.57 -22.02
N LEU A 219 2.53 -10.51 -21.35
CA LEU A 219 3.29 -9.82 -20.29
C LEU A 219 3.64 -10.77 -19.14
N CYS A 220 2.68 -11.55 -18.64
CA CYS A 220 2.92 -12.52 -17.57
C CYS A 220 3.88 -13.64 -17.99
N GLY A 221 3.85 -14.07 -19.26
CA GLY A 221 4.83 -14.99 -19.84
C GLY A 221 6.24 -14.41 -19.84
N ILE A 222 6.39 -13.16 -20.28
CA ILE A 222 7.68 -12.43 -20.21
C ILE A 222 8.16 -12.30 -18.77
N GLN A 223 7.28 -11.97 -17.81
CA GLN A 223 7.64 -11.86 -16.39
C GLN A 223 8.15 -13.18 -15.82
N ARG A 224 7.60 -14.33 -16.23
CA ARG A 224 8.15 -15.66 -15.83
C ARG A 224 9.55 -15.89 -16.38
N ALA A 225 9.78 -15.55 -17.66
CA ALA A 225 11.11 -15.65 -18.26
C ALA A 225 12.12 -14.71 -17.58
N MET A 226 11.72 -13.47 -17.27
CA MET A 226 12.55 -12.53 -16.52
C MET A 226 12.90 -13.07 -15.13
N LEU A 227 11.93 -13.66 -14.41
CA LEU A 227 12.14 -14.26 -13.10
C LEU A 227 13.24 -15.33 -13.14
N THR A 228 13.26 -16.16 -14.17
CA THR A 228 14.35 -17.13 -14.40
C THR A 228 15.69 -16.40 -14.63
N GLY A 229 15.69 -15.35 -15.43
CA GLY A 229 16.91 -14.57 -15.75
C GLY A 229 17.51 -13.81 -14.55
N VAL A 230 16.69 -13.41 -13.57
CA VAL A 230 17.17 -12.71 -12.37
C VAL A 230 17.37 -13.61 -11.16
N LEU A 231 17.19 -14.94 -11.28
CA LEU A 231 17.19 -15.89 -10.16
C LEU A 231 18.44 -15.76 -9.27
N ASN A 232 19.63 -15.80 -9.87
CA ASN A 232 20.90 -15.68 -9.11
C ASN A 232 20.99 -14.36 -8.33
N ARG A 233 20.40 -13.27 -8.87
CA ARG A 233 20.36 -11.99 -8.16
C ARG A 233 19.40 -12.04 -6.98
N LEU A 234 18.25 -12.67 -7.13
CA LEU A 234 17.31 -12.87 -6.03
C LEU A 234 17.93 -13.73 -4.91
N GLU A 235 18.65 -14.78 -5.24
CA GLU A 235 19.36 -15.63 -4.28
C GLU A 235 20.40 -14.83 -3.48
N LEU A 236 21.20 -14.02 -4.16
CA LEU A 236 22.16 -13.13 -3.53
C LEU A 236 21.46 -12.09 -2.61
N ARG A 237 20.32 -11.53 -3.02
CA ARG A 237 19.56 -10.59 -2.21
C ARG A 237 19.07 -11.23 -0.91
N VAL A 238 18.57 -12.47 -0.99
CA VAL A 238 18.17 -13.25 0.20
C VAL A 238 19.37 -13.55 1.09
N ALA A 239 20.47 -14.05 0.51
CA ALA A 239 21.68 -14.42 1.25
C ALA A 239 22.33 -13.23 2.00
N HIS A 240 22.28 -12.04 1.40
CA HIS A 240 22.82 -10.82 2.00
C HIS A 240 21.83 -10.06 2.90
N GLY A 241 20.62 -10.62 3.16
CA GLY A 241 19.64 -10.04 4.08
C GLY A 241 18.99 -8.74 3.59
N TRP A 242 18.85 -8.57 2.27
CA TRP A 242 18.15 -7.42 1.69
C TRP A 242 16.64 -7.54 1.79
N ILE A 243 16.11 -8.76 1.97
CA ILE A 243 14.70 -9.00 2.19
C ILE A 243 14.39 -8.66 3.64
N ARG A 244 13.52 -7.68 3.87
CA ARG A 244 13.24 -7.14 5.22
C ARG A 244 11.75 -6.84 5.40
N GLU A 245 11.30 -6.73 6.66
CA GLU A 245 9.93 -6.31 6.97
C GLU A 245 9.77 -4.79 6.73
N CYS A 246 9.66 -4.39 5.48
CA CYS A 246 9.62 -3.02 4.99
C CYS A 246 8.29 -2.30 5.29
N HIS A 247 7.95 -1.26 4.51
CA HIS A 247 6.67 -0.56 4.54
C HIS A 247 5.58 -1.33 3.77
N GLY A 248 5.90 -1.91 2.61
CA GLY A 248 5.05 -2.75 1.78
C GLY A 248 4.17 -2.02 0.77
N ASP A 249 3.83 -0.73 1.00
CA ASP A 249 3.04 0.10 0.07
C ASP A 249 3.63 1.52 -0.01
N LEU A 250 4.95 1.64 -0.21
CA LEU A 250 5.64 2.92 -0.25
C LEU A 250 5.34 3.67 -1.55
N ARG A 251 4.57 4.77 -1.44
CA ARG A 251 4.10 5.57 -2.59
C ARG A 251 4.17 7.07 -2.27
N PRO A 252 4.16 7.95 -3.29
CA PRO A 252 4.18 9.40 -3.07
C PRO A 252 3.06 9.90 -2.15
N GLU A 253 1.87 9.32 -2.22
CA GLU A 253 0.73 9.66 -1.35
C GLU A 253 0.96 9.29 0.12
N HIS A 254 2.00 8.51 0.45
CA HIS A 254 2.36 8.10 1.80
C HIS A 254 3.61 8.80 2.34
N VAL A 255 4.22 9.69 1.58
CA VAL A 255 5.39 10.47 1.98
C VAL A 255 5.01 11.93 2.15
N CYS A 256 5.29 12.49 3.33
CA CYS A 256 5.06 13.91 3.63
C CYS A 256 6.39 14.62 3.86
N LEU A 257 6.63 15.72 3.15
CA LEU A 257 7.88 16.49 3.16
C LEU A 257 8.04 17.38 4.41
N THR A 258 7.44 16.99 5.52
CA THR A 258 7.61 17.65 6.83
C THR A 258 9.06 17.51 7.35
N ARG A 259 9.37 18.19 8.45
CA ARG A 259 10.63 18.05 9.18
C ARG A 259 10.34 17.54 10.60
N PRO A 260 10.66 16.27 10.90
CA PRO A 260 11.23 15.23 10.03
C PRO A 260 10.26 14.74 8.94
N ILE A 261 10.78 14.05 7.90
CA ILE A 261 9.97 13.40 6.86
C ILE A 261 8.97 12.45 7.53
N GLY A 262 7.69 12.57 7.15
CA GLY A 262 6.65 11.64 7.56
C GLY A 262 6.42 10.57 6.48
N ILE A 263 6.51 9.29 6.86
CA ILE A 263 6.14 8.15 6.00
C ILE A 263 5.05 7.38 6.70
N ILE A 264 3.88 7.26 6.09
CA ILE A 264 2.64 6.79 6.71
C ILE A 264 1.99 5.65 5.94
N ASP A 265 1.07 4.98 6.58
CA ASP A 265 0.21 3.95 5.98
C ASP A 265 0.98 2.70 5.52
N CYS A 266 1.93 2.25 6.37
CA CYS A 266 2.57 0.95 6.25
C CYS A 266 1.51 -0.15 6.21
N LEU A 267 1.72 -1.15 5.37
CA LEU A 267 0.81 -2.26 5.17
C LEU A 267 0.74 -3.14 6.44
N GLU A 268 -0.36 -3.03 7.21
CA GLU A 268 -0.49 -3.67 8.52
C GLU A 268 -1.06 -5.09 8.49
N PHE A 269 -1.86 -5.42 7.48
CA PHE A 269 -2.68 -6.63 7.46
C PHE A 269 -1.94 -7.90 6.99
N SER A 270 -0.76 -7.78 6.39
CA SER A 270 0.02 -8.94 5.92
C SER A 270 1.52 -8.72 6.05
N GLU A 271 2.16 -9.49 6.94
CA GLU A 271 3.62 -9.50 7.07
C GLU A 271 4.30 -9.97 5.78
N ARG A 272 3.76 -11.01 5.14
CA ARG A 272 4.29 -11.53 3.88
C ARG A 272 4.37 -10.47 2.78
N LEU A 273 3.36 -9.60 2.65
CA LEU A 273 3.33 -8.58 1.60
C LEU A 273 4.25 -7.39 1.87
N ARG A 274 4.71 -7.18 3.11
CA ARG A 274 5.68 -6.15 3.45
C ARG A 274 7.08 -6.69 3.69
N THR A 275 7.25 -8.04 3.71
CA THR A 275 8.58 -8.68 3.77
C THR A 275 9.10 -8.81 2.35
N ILE A 276 9.84 -7.81 1.92
CA ILE A 276 10.27 -7.58 0.53
C ILE A 276 11.70 -7.08 0.47
N ASP A 277 12.28 -7.12 -0.71
CA ASP A 277 13.55 -6.47 -0.99
C ASP A 277 13.45 -4.95 -0.81
N THR A 278 14.42 -4.34 -0.15
CA THR A 278 14.49 -2.88 0.00
C THR A 278 14.59 -2.17 -1.36
N LEU A 279 15.22 -2.79 -2.37
CA LEU A 279 15.24 -2.30 -3.75
C LEU A 279 13.86 -2.37 -4.42
N ASP A 280 13.07 -3.43 -4.18
CA ASP A 280 11.68 -3.53 -4.66
C ASP A 280 10.83 -2.39 -4.08
N GLU A 281 10.99 -2.08 -2.79
CA GLU A 281 10.24 -1.02 -2.14
C GLU A 281 10.57 0.38 -2.69
N VAL A 282 11.85 0.72 -2.82
CA VAL A 282 12.26 2.03 -3.40
C VAL A 282 11.96 2.07 -4.89
N GLY A 283 12.12 0.94 -5.59
CA GLY A 283 11.72 0.78 -6.99
C GLY A 283 10.25 1.03 -7.22
N PHE A 284 9.40 0.62 -6.27
CA PHE A 284 7.97 0.90 -6.31
C PHE A 284 7.66 2.40 -6.12
N LEU A 285 8.34 3.08 -5.19
CA LEU A 285 8.22 4.54 -5.05
C LEU A 285 8.62 5.26 -6.34
N ALA A 286 9.71 4.83 -6.98
CA ALA A 286 10.18 5.39 -8.24
C ALA A 286 9.19 5.17 -9.39
N LEU A 287 8.63 3.98 -9.53
CA LEU A 287 7.56 3.65 -10.48
C LEU A 287 6.32 4.54 -10.29
N GLU A 288 5.92 4.81 -9.06
CA GLU A 288 4.77 5.69 -8.78
C GLU A 288 5.11 7.17 -9.09
N CYS A 289 6.36 7.60 -8.94
CA CYS A 289 6.82 8.90 -9.43
C CYS A 289 6.74 8.98 -10.96
N GLU A 290 7.20 7.94 -11.69
CA GLU A 290 7.06 7.83 -13.14
C GLU A 290 5.60 7.91 -13.58
N ARG A 291 4.71 7.15 -12.95
CA ARG A 291 3.27 7.19 -13.21
C ARG A 291 2.67 8.59 -13.02
N LEU A 292 3.21 9.39 -12.12
CA LEU A 292 2.81 10.77 -11.88
C LEU A 292 3.50 11.78 -12.82
N GLY A 293 4.26 11.32 -13.81
CA GLY A 293 4.95 12.17 -14.79
C GLY A 293 6.27 12.76 -14.30
N ALA A 294 6.84 12.22 -13.22
CA ALA A 294 8.09 12.68 -12.62
C ALA A 294 9.19 11.58 -12.55
N PRO A 295 9.55 10.93 -13.70
CA PRO A 295 10.52 9.84 -13.69
C PRO A 295 11.91 10.30 -13.22
N VAL A 296 12.29 11.55 -13.45
CA VAL A 296 13.56 12.13 -12.99
C VAL A 296 13.68 12.06 -11.46
N ILE A 297 12.60 12.34 -10.73
CA ILE A 297 12.57 12.24 -9.26
C ILE A 297 12.69 10.78 -8.82
N GLY A 298 12.01 9.85 -9.51
CA GLY A 298 12.13 8.41 -9.26
C GLY A 298 13.58 7.92 -9.42
N ASN A 299 14.24 8.32 -10.50
CA ASN A 299 15.63 7.95 -10.77
C ASN A 299 16.59 8.56 -9.73
N ALA A 300 16.36 9.81 -9.32
CA ALA A 300 17.16 10.46 -8.28
C ALA A 300 17.01 9.77 -6.91
N LEU A 301 15.80 9.30 -6.56
CA LEU A 301 15.56 8.50 -5.35
C LEU A 301 16.33 7.17 -5.39
N LEU A 302 16.35 6.47 -6.53
CA LEU A 302 17.07 5.22 -6.71
C LEU A 302 18.58 5.40 -6.64
N ALA A 303 19.11 6.43 -7.30
CA ALA A 303 20.54 6.75 -7.27
C ALA A 303 21.00 7.08 -5.83
N ALA A 304 20.27 7.95 -5.14
CA ALA A 304 20.57 8.31 -3.76
C ALA A 304 20.43 7.11 -2.80
N TYR A 305 19.43 6.23 -3.02
CA TYR A 305 19.28 4.98 -2.26
C TYR A 305 20.48 4.06 -2.46
N GLY A 306 20.87 3.79 -3.72
CA GLY A 306 22.03 2.94 -4.04
C GLY A 306 23.31 3.43 -3.37
N ALA A 307 23.57 4.74 -3.44
CA ALA A 307 24.71 5.37 -2.78
C ALA A 307 24.62 5.25 -1.24
N SER A 308 23.45 5.59 -0.66
CA SER A 308 23.28 5.56 0.79
C SER A 308 23.35 4.15 1.37
N MET A 309 22.81 3.15 0.69
CA MET A 309 22.77 1.76 1.18
C MET A 309 23.99 0.93 0.75
N HIS A 310 24.88 1.45 -0.11
CA HIS A 310 25.91 0.69 -0.81
C HIS A 310 25.33 -0.51 -1.56
N ASP A 311 24.13 -0.32 -2.11
CA ASP A 311 23.41 -1.34 -2.87
C ASP A 311 23.72 -1.15 -4.36
N PRO A 312 24.34 -2.15 -5.05
CA PRO A 312 24.45 -2.12 -6.49
C PRO A 312 23.03 -2.28 -7.08
N VAL A 313 22.44 -1.18 -7.52
CA VAL A 313 21.11 -1.19 -8.15
C VAL A 313 21.22 -1.89 -9.51
N TYR A 314 21.04 -3.21 -9.53
CA TYR A 314 21.04 -4.00 -10.76
C TYR A 314 19.82 -3.66 -11.62
N ALA A 315 20.05 -3.12 -12.82
CA ALA A 315 18.98 -2.66 -13.70
C ALA A 315 17.96 -3.79 -14.03
N CYS A 316 18.44 -5.00 -14.33
CA CYS A 316 17.56 -6.14 -14.61
C CYS A 316 16.63 -6.47 -13.41
N LEU A 317 17.15 -6.47 -12.19
CA LEU A 317 16.38 -6.77 -10.99
C LEU A 317 15.38 -5.65 -10.66
N LEU A 318 15.82 -4.38 -10.75
CA LEU A 318 14.94 -3.23 -10.56
C LEU A 318 13.76 -3.26 -11.52
N HIS A 319 14.03 -3.42 -12.81
CA HIS A 319 12.97 -3.44 -13.83
C HIS A 319 12.08 -4.67 -13.72
N PHE A 320 12.60 -5.81 -13.27
CA PHE A 320 11.77 -6.96 -12.90
C PHE A 320 10.77 -6.59 -11.79
N TYR A 321 11.25 -6.02 -10.67
CA TYR A 321 10.38 -5.60 -9.57
C TYR A 321 9.34 -4.57 -10.03
N GLN A 322 9.75 -3.56 -10.77
CA GLN A 322 8.85 -2.53 -11.29
C GLN A 322 7.78 -3.09 -12.22
N SER A 323 8.14 -4.04 -13.10
CA SER A 323 7.15 -4.72 -13.96
C SER A 323 6.11 -5.49 -13.13
N ILE A 324 6.55 -6.24 -12.12
CA ILE A 324 5.64 -6.97 -11.22
C ILE A 324 4.75 -6.00 -10.44
N ARG A 325 5.32 -4.95 -9.83
CA ARG A 325 4.56 -3.92 -9.07
C ARG A 325 3.51 -3.23 -9.94
N ALA A 326 3.86 -2.86 -11.17
CA ALA A 326 2.92 -2.26 -12.12
C ALA A 326 1.76 -3.21 -12.41
N THR A 327 2.02 -4.51 -12.65
CA THR A 327 0.98 -5.49 -12.94
C THR A 327 0.08 -5.75 -11.71
N VAL A 328 0.64 -5.77 -10.49
CA VAL A 328 -0.14 -5.79 -9.25
C VAL A 328 -1.05 -4.56 -9.17
N ARG A 329 -0.52 -3.36 -9.44
CA ARG A 329 -1.31 -2.12 -9.42
C ARG A 329 -2.41 -2.11 -10.49
N ALA A 330 -2.15 -2.67 -11.69
CA ALA A 330 -3.15 -2.87 -12.72
C ALA A 330 -4.28 -3.78 -12.22
N ARG A 331 -3.95 -4.91 -11.59
CA ARG A 331 -4.91 -5.84 -10.99
C ARG A 331 -5.80 -5.15 -9.95
N LEU A 332 -5.20 -4.38 -9.05
CA LEU A 332 -5.92 -3.64 -8.01
C LEU A 332 -6.85 -2.57 -8.61
N ALA A 333 -6.41 -1.86 -9.64
CA ALA A 333 -7.24 -0.90 -10.36
C ALA A 333 -8.40 -1.59 -11.10
N ALA A 334 -8.12 -2.71 -11.78
CA ALA A 334 -9.14 -3.47 -12.51
C ALA A 334 -10.23 -4.03 -11.59
N ALA A 335 -9.88 -4.47 -10.38
CA ALA A 335 -10.86 -5.04 -9.48
C ALA A 335 -11.90 -4.01 -9.00
N HIS A 336 -11.62 -2.71 -9.02
CA HIS A 336 -12.65 -1.68 -8.80
C HIS A 336 -13.73 -1.65 -9.89
N LEU A 337 -13.48 -2.25 -11.05
CA LEU A 337 -14.51 -2.38 -12.10
C LEU A 337 -15.63 -3.35 -11.71
N LEU A 338 -15.39 -4.22 -10.73
CA LEU A 338 -16.39 -5.16 -10.18
C LEU A 338 -17.29 -4.52 -9.12
N GLU A 339 -16.92 -3.34 -8.61
CA GLU A 339 -17.71 -2.63 -7.60
C GLU A 339 -18.93 -1.93 -8.22
N ARG A 340 -20.15 -2.33 -7.83
CA ARG A 340 -21.42 -1.81 -8.38
C ARG A 340 -21.66 -0.31 -8.21
N LYS A 341 -20.83 0.42 -7.45
CA LYS A 341 -21.12 1.79 -6.99
C LYS A 341 -20.36 2.91 -7.71
N THR A 342 -19.64 2.64 -8.78
CA THR A 342 -18.74 3.66 -9.31
C THR A 342 -19.15 4.17 -10.68
N GLY A 343 -19.74 5.36 -10.74
CA GLY A 343 -19.69 6.23 -11.94
C GLY A 343 -18.25 6.58 -12.36
N ARG A 344 -17.24 5.85 -11.82
CA ARG A 344 -15.79 5.98 -12.06
C ARG A 344 -15.18 4.79 -12.80
N ALA A 345 -15.96 3.90 -13.38
CA ALA A 345 -15.45 2.72 -14.10
C ALA A 345 -14.42 3.11 -15.17
N GLY A 346 -14.67 4.15 -15.97
CA GLY A 346 -13.73 4.64 -16.96
C GLY A 346 -12.39 5.12 -16.37
N HIS A 347 -12.40 5.72 -15.18
CA HIS A 347 -11.17 6.12 -14.47
C HIS A 347 -10.35 4.89 -14.07
N TRP A 348 -10.97 3.89 -13.47
CA TRP A 348 -10.27 2.67 -13.04
C TRP A 348 -9.75 1.85 -14.21
N HIS A 349 -10.52 1.78 -15.31
CA HIS A 349 -10.08 1.13 -16.53
C HIS A 349 -8.83 1.80 -17.12
N ARG A 350 -8.85 3.15 -17.29
CA ARG A 350 -7.68 3.89 -17.76
C ARG A 350 -6.47 3.69 -16.85
N ARG A 351 -6.68 3.69 -15.52
CA ARG A 351 -5.62 3.48 -14.54
C ARG A 351 -5.00 2.09 -14.66
N ALA A 352 -5.81 1.05 -14.85
CA ALA A 352 -5.33 -0.31 -15.09
C ALA A 352 -4.49 -0.39 -16.37
N LEU A 353 -4.96 0.21 -17.48
CA LEU A 353 -4.21 0.27 -18.74
C LEU A 353 -2.88 1.03 -18.60
N THR A 354 -2.85 2.13 -17.86
CA THR A 354 -1.60 2.87 -17.59
C THR A 354 -0.58 1.97 -16.90
N TYR A 355 -0.97 1.25 -15.87
CA TYR A 355 -0.06 0.34 -15.18
C TYR A 355 0.37 -0.84 -16.05
N LEU A 356 -0.49 -1.40 -16.91
CA LEU A 356 -0.09 -2.46 -17.84
C LEU A 356 0.99 -1.96 -18.82
N ARG A 357 0.84 -0.74 -19.37
CA ARG A 357 1.86 -0.12 -20.23
C ARG A 357 3.19 0.09 -19.52
N ILE A 358 3.16 0.59 -18.29
CA ILE A 358 4.37 0.76 -17.46
C ILE A 358 5.01 -0.61 -17.20
N GLY A 359 4.22 -1.61 -16.83
CA GLY A 359 4.70 -2.98 -16.58
C GLY A 359 5.36 -3.60 -17.81
N GLU A 360 4.81 -3.35 -19.00
CA GLU A 360 5.38 -3.81 -20.28
C GLU A 360 6.69 -3.06 -20.65
N ALA A 361 6.73 -1.74 -20.40
CA ALA A 361 7.94 -0.95 -20.61
C ALA A 361 9.10 -1.47 -19.74
N HIS A 362 8.87 -1.68 -18.45
CA HIS A 362 9.88 -2.24 -17.55
C HIS A 362 10.22 -3.70 -17.90
N ALA A 363 9.29 -4.50 -18.40
CA ALA A 363 9.59 -5.85 -18.89
C ALA A 363 10.58 -5.82 -20.06
N ARG A 364 10.41 -4.89 -21.01
CA ARG A 364 11.37 -4.69 -22.12
C ARG A 364 12.74 -4.24 -21.61
N GLN A 365 12.78 -3.28 -20.68
CA GLN A 365 14.04 -2.78 -20.11
C GLN A 365 14.76 -3.88 -19.32
N CYS A 366 14.06 -4.73 -18.59
CA CYS A 366 14.65 -5.89 -17.94
C CYS A 366 15.29 -6.86 -18.93
N ALA A 367 14.59 -7.20 -20.02
CA ALA A 367 15.10 -8.09 -21.05
C ALA A 367 16.38 -7.53 -21.69
N VAL A 368 16.43 -6.24 -22.01
CA VAL A 368 17.64 -5.57 -22.50
C VAL A 368 18.78 -5.63 -21.47
N ALA A 369 18.49 -5.34 -20.20
CA ALA A 369 19.49 -5.37 -19.15
C ALA A 369 20.07 -6.79 -18.90
N LEU A 370 19.26 -7.83 -19.07
CA LEU A 370 19.71 -9.22 -18.99
C LEU A 370 20.64 -9.60 -20.16
N GLN A 371 20.38 -9.10 -21.37
CA GLN A 371 21.19 -9.37 -22.56
C GLN A 371 22.52 -8.61 -22.54
N THR A 372 22.52 -7.35 -22.11
CA THR A 372 23.70 -6.47 -22.13
C THR A 372 24.60 -6.65 -20.92
N GLY A 373 24.17 -7.39 -19.89
CA GLY A 373 24.89 -7.46 -18.62
C GLY A 373 24.92 -6.13 -17.87
N ALA A 374 24.09 -5.15 -18.23
CA ALA A 374 24.05 -3.83 -17.61
C ALA A 374 23.79 -3.97 -16.10
N GLN A 375 24.83 -3.67 -15.31
CA GLN A 375 24.83 -4.01 -13.89
C GLN A 375 24.35 -2.87 -12.97
N VAL A 376 24.37 -1.61 -13.44
CA VAL A 376 24.13 -0.47 -12.55
C VAL A 376 23.43 0.67 -13.28
N ILE A 377 22.40 1.24 -12.66
CA ILE A 377 21.93 2.58 -13.00
C ILE A 377 23.01 3.54 -12.50
N ARG A 378 23.87 4.05 -13.39
CA ARG A 378 24.83 5.10 -13.03
C ARG A 378 24.04 6.34 -12.63
N PRO A 379 24.38 7.00 -11.50
CA PRO A 379 23.76 8.28 -11.17
C PRO A 379 24.04 9.27 -12.32
N MET A 380 23.01 9.94 -12.80
CA MET A 380 23.16 11.02 -13.79
C MET A 380 23.80 12.29 -13.21
N PHE A 381 24.07 12.30 -11.91
CA PHE A 381 24.70 13.41 -11.20
C PHE A 381 26.02 12.93 -10.57
N PRO A 382 27.10 13.72 -10.67
CA PRO A 382 28.33 13.42 -9.96
C PRO A 382 28.09 13.41 -8.45
N PRO A 383 28.89 12.65 -7.66
CA PRO A 383 28.81 12.74 -6.22
C PRO A 383 29.04 14.19 -5.79
N MET A 384 28.16 14.69 -4.92
CA MET A 384 28.41 15.99 -4.28
C MET A 384 29.59 15.82 -3.33
N GLU A 385 30.67 16.61 -3.54
CA GLU A 385 31.76 16.82 -2.62
C GLU A 385 31.30 17.48 -1.32
#